data_de14466d44da8924ccb1ff1f06159a9c
#
_entry.id   de14466d44da8924ccb1ff1f06159a9c
#
_cell.length_a   1.000
_cell.length_b   1.000
_cell.length_c   1.000
_cell.angle_alpha   90.00
_cell.angle_beta   90.00
_cell.angle_gamma   90.00
#
_symmetry.space_group_name_H-M   'P 1'
#
loop_
_entity.id
_entity.type
_entity.pdbx_description
1 polymer ?
#
loop_
_entity_poly.entity_id
_entity_poly.type
_entity_poly.pdbx_seq_one_letter_code
_entity_poly.pdbx_strand_id
1 'polypeptide(L)'
;KRIAFVSNNSGSTQIHMHWVDTGETAVISQLQESPSSLSWSPDGKWLAFTMRVKAESKSFVDERDKPDGASWAKKPITVTTTRYQYDGRGIVEPSYRHIFVVPAEGGSARQLTTGDFNHYGSLSWSKDSKDIFFSAYRSDDWELVSNEADIYSVSVSNNELKQITKQSGEERSPAISPNGKMIAFYVKERRPLAYTPSRIAVMDLQSREIKIISKDLDDDADNLFWSEDSQSIYFAFDNRGERTIKQISLNGDLNEIASNVGGTTIGRPYISGGFHIANGTAAYTHGKPDRPADVGIAIKGKTKVLTQLNEDILGYRKLGKVNEIIYNSSFDNEEIHGWYITPPNFDPSKKYPLILEIHGGPHLAYGPHFSAELQMMAASGYIVFYDNYRGSSSYGEDF
;
A
#
# COMPACT_ATOMS: atom_id res chain seq x y z
N LYS A 1 -23.59 -8.64 -10.46
CA LYS A 1 -22.33 -8.34 -9.71
C LYS A 1 -21.93 -6.89 -9.94
N ARG A 2 -21.26 -6.25 -8.96
CA ARG A 2 -20.89 -4.82 -9.02
C ARG A 2 -19.43 -4.63 -8.66
N ILE A 3 -18.77 -3.68 -9.33
CA ILE A 3 -17.42 -3.22 -9.04
C ILE A 3 -17.48 -1.72 -8.74
N ALA A 4 -17.02 -1.32 -7.57
CA ALA A 4 -16.84 0.09 -7.21
C ALA A 4 -15.39 0.50 -7.41
N PHE A 5 -15.16 1.65 -8.04
CA PHE A 5 -13.83 2.17 -8.31
C PHE A 5 -13.81 3.70 -8.31
N VAL A 6 -12.64 4.26 -8.17
CA VAL A 6 -12.41 5.71 -8.23
C VAL A 6 -11.95 6.09 -9.63
N SER A 7 -12.57 7.11 -10.22
CA SER A 7 -12.19 7.63 -11.54
C SER A 7 -12.46 9.14 -11.63
N ASN A 8 -11.68 9.83 -12.46
CA ASN A 8 -11.85 11.24 -12.79
C ASN A 8 -12.53 11.48 -14.15
N ASN A 9 -13.04 10.43 -14.81
CA ASN A 9 -13.65 10.51 -16.14
C ASN A 9 -14.90 11.42 -16.19
N SER A 10 -15.49 11.74 -15.02
CA SER A 10 -16.64 12.65 -14.90
C SER A 10 -16.25 14.12 -14.67
N GLY A 11 -14.96 14.50 -14.87
CA GLY A 11 -14.44 15.85 -14.68
C GLY A 11 -13.85 16.13 -13.29
N SER A 12 -14.24 15.34 -12.28
CA SER A 12 -13.64 15.32 -10.94
C SER A 12 -13.52 13.88 -10.43
N THR A 13 -12.67 13.67 -9.44
CA THR A 13 -12.45 12.32 -8.89
C THR A 13 -13.67 11.88 -8.08
N GLN A 14 -14.38 10.85 -8.56
CA GLN A 14 -15.62 10.35 -7.99
C GLN A 14 -15.60 8.83 -7.82
N ILE A 15 -16.56 8.30 -7.06
CA ILE A 15 -16.81 6.85 -6.96
C ILE A 15 -17.75 6.47 -8.10
N HIS A 16 -17.32 5.50 -8.90
CA HIS A 16 -18.07 4.91 -9.99
C HIS A 16 -18.51 3.49 -9.61
N MET A 17 -19.67 3.09 -10.09
CA MET A 17 -20.20 1.74 -9.98
C MET A 17 -20.32 1.14 -11.38
N HIS A 18 -19.73 -0.03 -11.57
CA HIS A 18 -19.87 -0.83 -12.78
C HIS A 18 -20.67 -2.09 -12.49
N TRP A 19 -21.76 -2.29 -13.24
CA TRP A 19 -22.56 -3.51 -13.19
C TRP A 19 -22.03 -4.51 -14.21
N VAL A 20 -21.39 -5.57 -13.72
CA VAL A 20 -20.74 -6.58 -14.57
C VAL A 20 -21.72 -7.29 -15.50
N ASP A 21 -22.98 -7.44 -15.05
CA ASP A 21 -24.00 -8.20 -15.78
C ASP A 21 -24.59 -7.40 -16.97
N THR A 22 -24.65 -6.08 -16.89
CA THR A 22 -25.17 -5.18 -17.94
C THR A 22 -24.09 -4.46 -18.71
N GLY A 23 -22.86 -4.38 -18.15
CA GLY A 23 -21.75 -3.58 -18.70
C GLY A 23 -21.90 -2.07 -18.46
N GLU A 24 -22.94 -1.63 -17.77
CA GLU A 24 -23.18 -0.22 -17.49
C GLU A 24 -22.26 0.32 -16.37
N THR A 25 -21.97 1.61 -16.44
CA THR A 25 -21.21 2.32 -15.42
C THR A 25 -21.87 3.65 -15.10
N ALA A 26 -22.02 3.96 -13.82
CA ALA A 26 -22.56 5.23 -13.36
C ALA A 26 -21.69 5.85 -12.24
N VAL A 27 -21.73 7.17 -12.12
CA VAL A 27 -21.19 7.92 -10.98
C VAL A 27 -22.18 7.82 -9.83
N ILE A 28 -21.74 7.36 -8.67
CA ILE A 28 -22.61 7.19 -7.49
C ILE A 28 -22.31 8.19 -6.37
N SER A 29 -21.40 9.12 -6.58
CA SER A 29 -21.01 10.13 -5.59
C SER A 29 -20.93 11.53 -6.18
N GLN A 30 -20.99 12.54 -5.31
CA GLN A 30 -20.68 13.95 -5.62
C GLN A 30 -19.78 14.48 -4.50
N LEU A 31 -18.47 14.27 -4.62
CA LEU A 31 -17.49 14.59 -3.60
C LEU A 31 -16.69 15.83 -3.99
N GLN A 32 -16.32 16.62 -3.00
CA GLN A 32 -15.50 17.84 -3.19
C GLN A 32 -14.02 17.52 -3.30
N GLU A 33 -13.57 16.43 -2.66
CA GLU A 33 -12.17 15.98 -2.66
C GLU A 33 -12.10 14.51 -3.08
N SER A 34 -10.92 14.06 -3.48
CA SER A 34 -10.73 12.69 -3.98
C SER A 34 -10.91 11.63 -2.89
N PRO A 35 -11.80 10.64 -3.10
CA PRO A 35 -11.95 9.51 -2.21
C PRO A 35 -10.80 8.52 -2.36
N SER A 36 -10.52 7.74 -1.30
CA SER A 36 -9.56 6.63 -1.30
C SER A 36 -10.01 5.51 -0.35
N SER A 37 -9.33 4.37 -0.38
CA SER A 37 -9.58 3.23 0.52
C SER A 37 -11.02 2.73 0.50
N LEU A 38 -11.58 2.49 -0.70
CA LEU A 38 -12.95 1.97 -0.84
C LEU A 38 -13.08 0.59 -0.18
N SER A 39 -14.14 0.41 0.62
CA SER A 39 -14.47 -0.86 1.25
C SER A 39 -15.98 -1.11 1.23
N TRP A 40 -16.39 -2.26 0.71
CA TRP A 40 -17.76 -2.70 0.69
C TRP A 40 -18.23 -3.19 2.07
N SER A 41 -19.42 -2.82 2.48
CA SER A 41 -20.07 -3.49 3.61
C SER A 41 -20.42 -4.95 3.26
N PRO A 42 -20.35 -5.89 4.22
CA PRO A 42 -20.69 -7.30 3.99
C PRO A 42 -22.11 -7.52 3.44
N ASP A 43 -23.07 -6.67 3.79
CA ASP A 43 -24.44 -6.72 3.28
C ASP A 43 -24.62 -6.10 1.87
N GLY A 44 -23.54 -5.52 1.32
CA GLY A 44 -23.52 -4.90 -0.02
C GLY A 44 -24.33 -3.62 -0.16
N LYS A 45 -24.75 -2.98 0.94
CA LYS A 45 -25.58 -1.78 0.92
C LYS A 45 -24.81 -0.47 0.97
N TRP A 46 -23.56 -0.51 1.46
CA TRP A 46 -22.73 0.66 1.71
C TRP A 46 -21.34 0.51 1.12
N LEU A 47 -20.76 1.64 0.75
CA LEU A 47 -19.31 1.80 0.51
C LEU A 47 -18.77 2.73 1.58
N ALA A 48 -17.76 2.28 2.32
CA ALA A 48 -16.93 3.13 3.16
C ALA A 48 -15.72 3.61 2.33
N PHE A 49 -15.26 4.81 2.64
CA PHE A 49 -14.06 5.38 2.02
C PHE A 49 -13.44 6.44 2.93
N THR A 50 -12.21 6.81 2.63
CA THR A 50 -11.57 7.96 3.28
C THR A 50 -11.52 9.14 2.32
N MET A 51 -11.68 10.36 2.85
CA MET A 51 -11.55 11.60 2.10
C MET A 51 -10.92 12.68 2.99
N ARG A 52 -10.15 13.59 2.41
CA ARG A 52 -9.61 14.73 3.15
C ARG A 52 -10.67 15.80 3.32
N VAL A 53 -10.73 16.37 4.52
CA VAL A 53 -11.55 17.52 4.85
C VAL A 53 -10.60 18.64 5.23
N LYS A 54 -10.75 19.80 4.60
CA LYS A 54 -9.94 20.98 4.90
C LYS A 54 -10.22 21.44 6.34
N ALA A 55 -9.17 21.76 7.08
CA ALA A 55 -9.32 22.39 8.38
C ALA A 55 -9.80 23.85 8.20
N GLU A 56 -10.55 24.33 9.16
CA GLU A 56 -10.88 25.76 9.21
C GLU A 56 -9.60 26.58 9.42
N SER A 57 -9.28 27.41 8.44
CA SER A 57 -8.19 28.36 8.56
C SER A 57 -8.65 29.55 9.40
N LYS A 58 -8.15 29.66 10.62
CA LYS A 58 -8.35 30.88 11.43
C LYS A 58 -7.41 31.95 10.92
N SER A 59 -7.96 33.00 10.30
CA SER A 59 -7.19 34.20 10.00
C SER A 59 -6.79 34.90 11.30
N PHE A 60 -5.55 35.40 11.41
CA PHE A 60 -5.11 36.21 12.55
C PHE A 60 -5.70 37.61 12.55
N VAL A 61 -6.27 38.04 11.43
CA VAL A 61 -6.91 39.33 11.24
C VAL A 61 -8.20 39.16 10.42
N ASP A 62 -9.17 40.02 10.66
CA ASP A 62 -10.37 40.06 9.83
C ASP A 62 -9.99 40.44 8.40
N GLU A 63 -10.46 39.67 7.46
CA GLU A 63 -10.24 39.97 6.04
C GLU A 63 -11.06 41.20 5.66
N ARG A 64 -10.39 42.20 5.09
CA ARG A 64 -11.05 43.37 4.52
C ARG A 64 -11.71 42.98 3.22
N ASP A 65 -12.87 43.56 2.93
CA ASP A 65 -13.51 43.42 1.62
C ASP A 65 -12.57 44.00 0.53
N LYS A 66 -12.43 43.25 -0.55
CA LYS A 66 -11.63 43.65 -1.67
C LYS A 66 -12.38 44.74 -2.45
N PRO A 67 -11.81 45.94 -2.63
CA PRO A 67 -12.43 46.95 -3.46
C PRO A 67 -12.63 46.48 -4.92
N ASP A 68 -13.73 46.90 -5.52
CA ASP A 68 -14.03 46.58 -6.91
C ASP A 68 -12.86 47.02 -7.86
N GLY A 69 -12.49 46.12 -8.73
CA GLY A 69 -11.38 46.36 -9.69
C GLY A 69 -9.98 46.27 -9.10
N ALA A 70 -9.80 46.07 -7.79
CA ALA A 70 -8.47 45.97 -7.20
C ALA A 70 -7.83 44.61 -7.51
N SER A 71 -6.51 44.59 -7.76
CA SER A 71 -5.69 43.37 -7.81
C SER A 71 -4.87 43.29 -6.53
N TRP A 72 -5.11 42.24 -5.72
CA TRP A 72 -4.35 42.03 -4.49
C TRP A 72 -3.17 41.09 -4.73
N ALA A 73 -2.07 41.32 -4.01
CA ALA A 73 -0.98 40.36 -3.96
C ALA A 73 -1.47 38.99 -3.40
N LYS A 74 -0.74 37.92 -3.73
CA LYS A 74 -1.01 36.61 -3.12
C LYS A 74 -0.97 36.71 -1.61
N LYS A 75 -1.94 36.11 -0.94
CA LYS A 75 -1.95 36.04 0.53
C LYS A 75 -0.66 35.34 1.01
N PRO A 76 -0.09 35.78 2.15
CA PRO A 76 1.01 35.06 2.77
C PRO A 76 0.55 33.66 3.18
N ILE A 77 1.46 32.71 3.10
CA ILE A 77 1.21 31.33 3.58
C ILE A 77 1.48 31.31 5.08
N THR A 78 0.46 30.98 5.86
CA THR A 78 0.58 30.80 7.31
C THR A 78 0.72 29.32 7.60
N VAL A 79 1.83 28.94 8.22
CA VAL A 79 2.09 27.56 8.65
C VAL A 79 1.76 27.44 10.12
N THR A 80 0.81 26.57 10.45
CA THR A 80 0.34 26.30 11.84
C THR A 80 0.50 24.85 12.24
N THR A 81 0.98 23.97 11.33
CA THR A 81 1.18 22.55 11.56
C THR A 81 2.63 22.17 11.28
N THR A 82 3.17 21.18 11.98
CA THR A 82 4.55 20.71 11.79
C THR A 82 4.74 20.06 10.43
N ARG A 83 3.71 19.37 9.91
CA ARG A 83 3.74 18.69 8.60
C ARG A 83 3.05 19.53 7.53
N TYR A 84 3.68 20.62 7.15
CA TYR A 84 3.14 21.59 6.19
C TYR A 84 3.65 21.39 4.74
N GLN A 85 4.65 20.53 4.54
CA GLN A 85 5.25 20.29 3.23
C GLN A 85 5.49 18.80 3.00
N TYR A 86 5.25 18.35 1.78
CA TYR A 86 5.52 16.98 1.34
C TYR A 86 6.23 16.99 -0.01
N ASP A 87 7.11 16.01 -0.21
CA ASP A 87 7.76 15.79 -1.50
C ASP A 87 6.73 15.56 -2.61
N GLY A 88 6.96 16.17 -3.77
CA GLY A 88 6.08 16.13 -4.92
C GLY A 88 4.77 16.92 -4.79
N ARG A 89 4.43 17.42 -3.59
CA ARG A 89 3.21 18.23 -3.37
C ARG A 89 3.49 19.67 -2.96
N GLY A 90 4.69 19.98 -2.48
CA GLY A 90 5.03 21.28 -1.93
C GLY A 90 4.30 21.58 -0.62
N ILE A 91 4.00 22.86 -0.39
CA ILE A 91 3.25 23.31 0.79
C ILE A 91 1.78 22.89 0.63
N VAL A 92 1.23 22.26 1.67
CA VAL A 92 -0.15 21.77 1.68
C VAL A 92 -1.00 22.54 2.70
N GLU A 93 -2.25 22.79 2.34
CA GLU A 93 -3.22 23.36 3.27
C GLU A 93 -3.55 22.34 4.36
N PRO A 94 -3.73 22.77 5.63
CA PRO A 94 -4.15 21.88 6.71
C PRO A 94 -5.44 21.14 6.33
N SER A 95 -5.38 19.83 6.39
CA SER A 95 -6.52 18.97 6.07
C SER A 95 -6.36 17.61 6.74
N TYR A 96 -7.46 17.03 7.18
CA TYR A 96 -7.48 15.77 7.88
C TYR A 96 -8.27 14.72 7.11
N ARG A 97 -7.78 13.48 7.15
CA ARG A 97 -8.44 12.36 6.49
C ARG A 97 -9.51 11.78 7.39
N HIS A 98 -10.74 11.79 6.92
CA HIS A 98 -11.90 11.26 7.64
C HIS A 98 -12.54 10.08 6.91
N ILE A 99 -13.32 9.31 7.66
CA ILE A 99 -14.07 8.17 7.17
C ILE A 99 -15.46 8.62 6.79
N PHE A 100 -15.91 8.18 5.63
CA PHE A 100 -17.22 8.45 5.05
C PHE A 100 -17.89 7.14 4.65
N VAL A 101 -19.20 7.19 4.54
CA VAL A 101 -20.02 6.15 3.90
C VAL A 101 -20.94 6.76 2.85
N VAL A 102 -21.19 6.01 1.79
CA VAL A 102 -22.21 6.33 0.76
C VAL A 102 -23.03 5.08 0.47
N PRO A 103 -24.36 5.20 0.23
CA PRO A 103 -25.16 4.07 -0.21
C PRO A 103 -24.62 3.48 -1.52
N ALA A 104 -24.62 2.16 -1.65
CA ALA A 104 -24.13 1.48 -2.85
C ALA A 104 -24.97 1.78 -4.11
N GLU A 105 -26.19 2.23 -3.94
CA GLU A 105 -27.09 2.67 -5.03
C GLU A 105 -26.91 4.17 -5.38
N GLY A 106 -25.95 4.84 -4.74
CA GLY A 106 -25.70 6.27 -4.89
C GLY A 106 -26.45 7.12 -3.87
N GLY A 107 -26.04 8.38 -3.76
CA GLY A 107 -26.64 9.35 -2.84
C GLY A 107 -25.61 10.24 -2.17
N SER A 108 -26.02 10.93 -1.09
CA SER A 108 -25.15 11.80 -0.33
C SER A 108 -24.18 11.00 0.55
N ALA A 109 -22.90 11.31 0.43
CA ALA A 109 -21.90 10.76 1.35
C ALA A 109 -22.06 11.37 2.75
N ARG A 110 -21.89 10.54 3.79
CA ARG A 110 -21.97 10.96 5.18
C ARG A 110 -20.63 10.74 5.88
N GLN A 111 -20.12 11.79 6.51
CA GLN A 111 -18.92 11.75 7.32
C GLN A 111 -19.20 11.06 8.66
N LEU A 112 -18.33 10.13 9.08
CA LEU A 112 -18.46 9.38 10.32
C LEU A 112 -17.49 9.84 11.41
N THR A 113 -16.31 10.32 11.02
CA THR A 113 -15.28 10.75 11.98
C THR A 113 -15.01 12.25 11.86
N THR A 114 -14.63 12.89 12.97
CA THR A 114 -14.39 14.34 13.06
C THR A 114 -13.13 14.62 13.89
N GLY A 115 -12.75 15.91 13.98
CA GLY A 115 -11.59 16.40 14.74
C GLY A 115 -10.34 16.49 13.88
N ASP A 116 -9.31 17.10 14.44
CA ASP A 116 -8.05 17.41 13.74
C ASP A 116 -7.09 16.22 13.73
N PHE A 117 -7.59 15.06 13.31
CA PHE A 117 -6.86 13.79 13.28
C PHE A 117 -6.99 13.11 11.93
N ASN A 118 -5.92 12.40 11.55
CA ASN A 118 -5.95 11.57 10.36
C ASN A 118 -6.37 10.13 10.71
N HIS A 119 -7.21 9.54 9.86
CA HIS A 119 -7.69 8.18 9.94
C HIS A 119 -7.10 7.38 8.78
N TYR A 120 -6.43 6.28 9.04
CA TYR A 120 -5.56 5.57 8.10
C TYR A 120 -5.97 4.12 7.88
N GLY A 121 -5.26 3.50 6.94
CA GLY A 121 -5.23 2.08 6.68
C GLY A 121 -6.40 1.58 5.85
N SER A 122 -6.48 0.27 5.78
CA SER A 122 -7.60 -0.44 5.21
C SER A 122 -8.82 -0.26 6.11
N LEU A 123 -9.97 0.02 5.51
CA LEU A 123 -11.24 0.05 6.23
C LEU A 123 -11.80 -1.37 6.27
N SER A 124 -12.07 -1.88 7.47
CA SER A 124 -12.64 -3.21 7.66
C SER A 124 -14.00 -3.12 8.37
N TRP A 125 -15.01 -3.72 7.77
CA TRP A 125 -16.36 -3.75 8.32
C TRP A 125 -16.52 -4.85 9.36
N SER A 126 -17.34 -4.59 10.38
CA SER A 126 -17.91 -5.66 11.20
C SER A 126 -18.76 -6.59 10.35
N LYS A 127 -18.84 -7.87 10.72
CA LYS A 127 -19.60 -8.88 9.98
C LYS A 127 -21.08 -8.51 9.79
N ASP A 128 -21.68 -7.76 10.73
CA ASP A 128 -23.07 -7.30 10.69
C ASP A 128 -23.25 -5.94 10.01
N SER A 129 -22.19 -5.39 9.40
CA SER A 129 -22.18 -4.11 8.67
C SER A 129 -22.53 -2.87 9.52
N LYS A 130 -22.34 -2.94 10.84
CA LYS A 130 -22.68 -1.82 11.74
C LYS A 130 -21.51 -0.92 12.08
N ASP A 131 -20.32 -1.46 12.12
CA ASP A 131 -19.11 -0.75 12.53
C ASP A 131 -18.02 -0.86 11.46
N ILE A 132 -17.19 0.19 11.36
CA ILE A 132 -16.02 0.24 10.50
C ILE A 132 -14.79 0.37 11.39
N PHE A 133 -13.83 -0.56 11.21
CA PHE A 133 -12.54 -0.55 11.90
C PHE A 133 -11.49 0.11 11.02
N PHE A 134 -10.60 0.88 11.64
CA PHE A 134 -9.55 1.68 11.01
C PHE A 134 -8.44 2.00 11.98
N SER A 135 -7.35 2.60 11.51
CA SER A 135 -6.22 3.03 12.33
C SER A 135 -6.19 4.54 12.47
N ALA A 136 -5.85 5.04 13.65
CA ALA A 136 -5.62 6.46 13.91
C ALA A 136 -4.73 6.65 15.12
N TYR A 137 -4.03 7.79 15.18
CA TYR A 137 -3.45 8.30 16.42
C TYR A 137 -4.22 9.57 16.80
N ARG A 138 -4.99 9.52 17.88
CA ARG A 138 -5.92 10.57 18.32
C ARG A 138 -5.49 11.14 19.67
N SER A 139 -4.25 11.59 19.76
CA SER A 139 -3.68 12.28 20.90
C SER A 139 -3.35 13.73 20.53
N ASP A 140 -3.33 14.63 21.52
CA ASP A 140 -3.03 16.05 21.28
C ASP A 140 -1.61 16.29 20.74
N ASP A 141 -0.70 15.34 20.93
CA ASP A 141 0.68 15.38 20.47
C ASP A 141 0.92 14.66 19.11
N TRP A 142 -0.15 14.30 18.39
CA TRP A 142 -0.08 13.47 17.17
C TRP A 142 0.85 14.04 16.08
N GLU A 143 1.05 15.35 16.03
CA GLU A 143 1.98 15.97 15.08
C GLU A 143 3.45 15.78 15.46
N LEU A 144 3.74 15.58 16.72
CA LEU A 144 5.09 15.50 17.28
C LEU A 144 5.56 14.05 17.45
N VAL A 145 4.61 13.12 17.54
CA VAL A 145 4.89 11.70 17.72
C VAL A 145 4.76 10.98 16.37
N SER A 146 5.84 10.34 15.96
CA SER A 146 5.85 9.40 14.85
C SER A 146 5.75 7.97 15.38
N ASN A 147 5.29 7.04 14.54
CA ASN A 147 5.24 5.62 14.85
C ASN A 147 4.31 5.27 16.03
N GLU A 148 3.15 5.95 16.08
CA GLU A 148 2.04 5.62 16.97
C GLU A 148 0.74 5.53 16.15
N ALA A 149 -0.01 4.49 16.37
CA ALA A 149 -1.37 4.33 15.86
C ALA A 149 -2.09 3.22 16.62
N ASP A 150 -3.36 3.43 16.90
CA ASP A 150 -4.24 2.44 17.49
C ASP A 150 -5.35 2.05 16.50
N ILE A 151 -5.97 0.90 16.75
CA ILE A 151 -7.20 0.51 16.07
C ILE A 151 -8.40 1.14 16.75
N TYR A 152 -9.26 1.74 15.95
CA TYR A 152 -10.55 2.30 16.34
C TYR A 152 -11.67 1.63 15.57
N SER A 153 -12.88 1.74 16.07
CA SER A 153 -14.11 1.50 15.32
C SER A 153 -15.04 2.70 15.38
N VAL A 154 -15.83 2.90 14.34
CA VAL A 154 -16.91 3.90 14.30
C VAL A 154 -18.21 3.24 13.89
N SER A 155 -19.27 3.51 14.65
CA SER A 155 -20.63 3.03 14.32
C SER A 155 -21.22 3.82 13.16
N VAL A 156 -21.70 3.09 12.14
CA VAL A 156 -22.36 3.69 10.96
C VAL A 156 -23.67 4.37 11.34
N SER A 157 -24.38 3.92 12.36
CA SER A 157 -25.70 4.45 12.71
C SER A 157 -25.67 5.77 13.48
N ASN A 158 -24.73 5.91 14.44
CA ASN A 158 -24.71 7.03 15.38
C ASN A 158 -23.37 7.75 15.50
N ASN A 159 -22.37 7.35 14.70
CA ASN A 159 -21.00 7.91 14.69
C ASN A 159 -20.25 7.69 16.03
N GLU A 160 -20.71 6.77 16.88
CA GLU A 160 -19.99 6.44 18.12
C GLU A 160 -18.60 5.88 17.80
N LEU A 161 -17.57 6.53 18.34
CA LEU A 161 -16.17 6.16 18.16
C LEU A 161 -15.69 5.36 19.37
N LYS A 162 -15.02 4.22 19.13
CA LYS A 162 -14.43 3.37 20.17
C LYS A 162 -12.97 3.09 19.84
N GLN A 163 -12.09 3.29 20.80
CA GLN A 163 -10.72 2.82 20.75
C GLN A 163 -10.69 1.32 21.06
N ILE A 164 -10.11 0.54 20.16
CA ILE A 164 -10.11 -0.92 20.22
C ILE A 164 -8.80 -1.44 20.84
N THR A 165 -7.68 -0.84 20.47
CA THR A 165 -6.36 -1.16 21.03
C THR A 165 -5.76 0.08 21.69
N LYS A 166 -4.76 -0.13 22.55
CA LYS A 166 -4.05 0.94 23.26
C LYS A 166 -2.69 0.43 23.70
N GLN A 167 -1.82 0.13 22.74
CA GLN A 167 -0.46 -0.27 23.04
C GLN A 167 0.51 0.84 22.60
N SER A 168 1.75 0.76 23.03
CA SER A 168 2.80 1.64 22.52
C SER A 168 3.29 1.11 21.17
N GLY A 169 3.36 1.98 20.19
CA GLY A 169 3.76 1.67 18.82
C GLY A 169 2.60 1.74 17.81
N GLU A 170 2.82 1.23 16.63
CA GLU A 170 1.83 1.28 15.58
C GLU A 170 1.00 0.01 15.50
N GLU A 171 -0.31 0.17 15.56
CA GLU A 171 -1.30 -0.87 15.27
C GLU A 171 -2.09 -0.43 14.04
N ARG A 172 -1.88 -1.10 12.89
CA ARG A 172 -2.38 -0.62 11.59
C ARG A 172 -3.09 -1.69 10.77
N SER A 173 -3.90 -1.20 9.84
CA SER A 173 -4.55 -1.99 8.78
C SER A 173 -5.39 -3.15 9.33
N PRO A 174 -6.42 -2.85 10.12
CA PRO A 174 -7.29 -3.85 10.71
C PRO A 174 -8.03 -4.67 9.64
N ALA A 175 -8.16 -5.97 9.88
CA ALA A 175 -8.93 -6.91 9.06
C ALA A 175 -9.80 -7.80 9.97
N ILE A 176 -11.11 -7.65 9.92
CA ILE A 176 -12.05 -8.49 10.68
C ILE A 176 -12.12 -9.88 10.05
N SER A 177 -12.08 -10.92 10.88
CA SER A 177 -12.23 -12.30 10.41
C SER A 177 -13.63 -12.59 9.88
N PRO A 178 -13.81 -13.50 8.90
CA PRO A 178 -15.12 -13.84 8.34
C PRO A 178 -16.15 -14.33 9.37
N ASN A 179 -15.69 -14.97 10.45
CA ASN A 179 -16.57 -15.36 11.55
C ASN A 179 -16.98 -14.19 12.46
N GLY A 180 -16.31 -13.01 12.35
CA GLY A 180 -16.57 -11.80 13.11
C GLY A 180 -16.06 -11.82 14.56
N LYS A 181 -15.22 -12.79 14.93
CA LYS A 181 -14.75 -12.96 16.31
C LYS A 181 -13.35 -12.39 16.55
N MET A 182 -12.54 -12.25 15.50
CA MET A 182 -11.16 -11.81 15.59
C MET A 182 -10.87 -10.65 14.66
N ILE A 183 -9.83 -9.92 14.97
CA ILE A 183 -9.27 -8.86 14.12
C ILE A 183 -7.77 -9.12 13.97
N ALA A 184 -7.30 -9.12 12.73
CA ALA A 184 -5.88 -9.12 12.41
C ALA A 184 -5.43 -7.69 12.12
N PHE A 185 -4.20 -7.36 12.43
CA PHE A 185 -3.59 -6.06 12.16
C PHE A 185 -2.07 -6.15 12.22
N TYR A 186 -1.39 -5.13 11.72
CA TYR A 186 0.05 -5.00 11.89
C TYR A 186 0.35 -4.35 13.22
N VAL A 187 1.40 -4.85 13.89
CA VAL A 187 2.03 -4.20 15.05
C VAL A 187 3.47 -3.85 14.73
N LYS A 188 3.87 -2.66 15.12
CA LYS A 188 5.24 -2.16 15.01
C LYS A 188 5.67 -1.57 16.34
N GLU A 189 6.76 -2.07 16.90
CA GLU A 189 7.27 -1.52 18.15
C GLU A 189 7.68 -0.06 18.01
N ARG A 190 7.42 0.73 19.03
CA ARG A 190 7.96 2.07 19.14
C ARG A 190 9.42 2.01 19.52
N ARG A 191 10.29 2.25 18.55
CA ARG A 191 11.73 2.36 18.74
C ARG A 191 12.25 3.66 18.12
N PRO A 192 13.36 4.22 18.63
CA PRO A 192 14.01 5.39 18.03
C PRO A 192 14.83 4.99 16.79
N LEU A 193 14.29 4.09 15.95
CA LEU A 193 14.90 3.59 14.74
C LEU A 193 14.08 4.04 13.53
N ALA A 194 14.75 4.30 12.42
CA ALA A 194 14.10 4.68 11.17
C ALA A 194 13.31 3.54 10.55
N TYR A 195 13.76 2.30 10.75
CA TYR A 195 13.10 1.08 10.31
C TYR A 195 12.89 0.13 11.50
N THR A 196 11.72 -0.46 11.57
CA THR A 196 11.36 -1.56 12.46
C THR A 196 10.36 -2.42 11.69
N PRO A 197 10.56 -3.75 11.58
CA PRO A 197 9.63 -4.60 10.84
C PRO A 197 8.25 -4.64 11.49
N SER A 198 7.22 -4.66 10.66
CA SER A 198 5.84 -4.87 11.12
C SER A 198 5.56 -6.36 11.29
N ARG A 199 4.90 -6.73 12.38
CA ARG A 199 4.48 -8.09 12.68
C ARG A 199 2.97 -8.21 12.52
N ILE A 200 2.49 -9.41 12.21
CA ILE A 200 1.05 -9.72 12.17
C ILE A 200 0.59 -10.13 13.56
N ALA A 201 -0.37 -9.39 14.09
CA ALA A 201 -1.06 -9.70 15.32
C ALA A 201 -2.52 -10.07 15.06
N VAL A 202 -3.07 -10.89 15.93
CA VAL A 202 -4.49 -11.24 15.96
C VAL A 202 -5.02 -11.00 17.38
N MET A 203 -6.16 -10.33 17.47
CA MET A 203 -6.87 -10.10 18.72
C MET A 203 -8.24 -10.74 18.69
N ASP A 204 -8.59 -11.45 19.74
CA ASP A 204 -9.98 -11.87 19.98
C ASP A 204 -10.82 -10.67 20.44
N LEU A 205 -11.92 -10.38 19.75
CA LEU A 205 -12.74 -9.20 20.01
C LEU A 205 -13.52 -9.26 21.33
N GLN A 206 -13.71 -10.44 21.91
CA GLN A 206 -14.40 -10.61 23.17
C GLN A 206 -13.44 -10.52 24.37
N SER A 207 -12.35 -11.30 24.35
CA SER A 207 -11.39 -11.34 25.45
C SER A 207 -10.39 -10.18 25.42
N ARG A 208 -10.19 -9.55 24.23
CA ARG A 208 -9.17 -8.53 23.97
C ARG A 208 -7.73 -9.05 24.07
N GLU A 209 -7.54 -10.34 24.08
CA GLU A 209 -6.22 -10.95 24.06
C GLU A 209 -5.57 -10.77 22.68
N ILE A 210 -4.33 -10.27 22.66
CA ILE A 210 -3.54 -10.05 21.44
C ILE A 210 -2.43 -11.08 21.38
N LYS A 211 -2.30 -11.74 20.24
CA LYS A 211 -1.22 -12.68 19.93
C LYS A 211 -0.50 -12.25 18.66
N ILE A 212 0.82 -12.05 18.74
CA ILE A 212 1.67 -11.89 17.56
C ILE A 212 1.93 -13.29 16.99
N ILE A 213 1.50 -13.51 15.74
CA ILE A 213 1.60 -14.82 15.08
C ILE A 213 2.80 -14.91 14.14
N SER A 214 3.41 -13.80 13.72
CA SER A 214 4.53 -13.73 12.77
C SER A 214 5.84 -13.33 13.44
N LYS A 215 6.14 -13.86 14.62
CA LYS A 215 7.34 -13.48 15.40
C LYS A 215 8.66 -13.75 14.66
N ASP A 216 8.67 -14.80 13.83
CA ASP A 216 9.87 -15.25 13.12
C ASP A 216 10.05 -14.62 11.74
N LEU A 217 9.14 -13.72 11.34
CA LEU A 217 9.32 -12.91 10.13
C LEU A 217 10.17 -11.70 10.46
N ASP A 218 11.24 -11.52 9.72
CA ASP A 218 12.22 -10.44 9.90
C ASP A 218 12.12 -9.34 8.83
N ASP A 219 10.95 -9.19 8.21
CA ASP A 219 10.66 -8.11 7.27
C ASP A 219 9.16 -7.77 7.30
N ASP A 220 8.78 -6.72 6.56
CA ASP A 220 7.42 -6.24 6.54
C ASP A 220 6.46 -7.23 5.83
N ALA A 221 5.35 -7.51 6.50
CA ALA A 221 4.18 -8.13 5.89
C ALA A 221 3.24 -7.04 5.36
N ASP A 222 2.55 -7.31 4.23
CA ASP A 222 1.62 -6.38 3.58
C ASP A 222 0.36 -7.09 3.08
N ASN A 223 -0.78 -6.36 2.96
CA ASN A 223 -2.04 -6.86 2.41
C ASN A 223 -2.62 -8.10 3.14
N LEU A 224 -3.20 -7.89 4.34
CA LEU A 224 -3.81 -8.96 5.12
C LEU A 224 -5.17 -9.41 4.57
N PHE A 225 -5.32 -10.70 4.31
CA PHE A 225 -6.59 -11.34 3.97
C PHE A 225 -6.81 -12.59 4.82
N TRP A 226 -7.93 -12.67 5.50
CA TRP A 226 -8.32 -13.89 6.22
C TRP A 226 -8.68 -15.02 5.26
N SER A 227 -8.37 -16.26 5.68
CA SER A 227 -9.00 -17.43 5.09
C SER A 227 -10.49 -17.48 5.45
N GLU A 228 -11.32 -18.12 4.61
CA GLU A 228 -12.77 -18.17 4.80
C GLU A 228 -13.17 -18.85 6.12
N ASP A 229 -12.40 -19.83 6.56
CA ASP A 229 -12.58 -20.55 7.84
C ASP A 229 -12.09 -19.75 9.05
N SER A 230 -11.47 -18.58 8.84
CA SER A 230 -10.89 -17.74 9.89
C SER A 230 -9.76 -18.42 10.68
N GLN A 231 -9.02 -19.38 10.11
CA GLN A 231 -7.93 -20.10 10.77
C GLN A 231 -6.54 -19.65 10.32
N SER A 232 -6.45 -18.86 9.28
CA SER A 232 -5.17 -18.36 8.74
C SER A 232 -5.31 -17.02 8.05
N ILE A 233 -4.18 -16.39 7.78
CA ILE A 233 -4.08 -15.08 7.13
C ILE A 233 -3.14 -15.19 5.95
N TYR A 234 -3.56 -14.70 4.79
CA TYR A 234 -2.72 -14.51 3.61
C TYR A 234 -2.13 -13.11 3.63
N PHE A 235 -0.89 -12.97 3.22
CA PHE A 235 -0.19 -11.70 3.16
C PHE A 235 0.90 -11.71 2.08
N ALA A 236 1.31 -10.52 1.61
CA ALA A 236 2.51 -10.36 0.81
C ALA A 236 3.71 -10.22 1.75
N PHE A 237 4.84 -10.78 1.33
CA PHE A 237 6.09 -10.73 2.08
C PHE A 237 7.26 -10.51 1.12
N ASP A 238 8.08 -9.53 1.45
CA ASP A 238 9.27 -9.19 0.68
C ASP A 238 10.49 -9.87 1.32
N ASN A 239 11.27 -10.56 0.51
CA ASN A 239 12.46 -11.25 0.96
C ASN A 239 13.52 -11.27 -0.15
N ARG A 240 14.68 -10.71 0.13
CA ARG A 240 15.86 -10.70 -0.77
C ARG A 240 15.53 -10.20 -2.19
N GLY A 241 14.80 -9.10 -2.28
CA GLY A 241 14.46 -8.48 -3.56
C GLY A 241 13.23 -9.08 -4.26
N GLU A 242 12.61 -10.11 -3.72
CA GLU A 242 11.43 -10.75 -4.29
C GLU A 242 10.20 -10.60 -3.38
N ARG A 243 9.03 -10.47 -3.99
CA ARG A 243 7.74 -10.49 -3.29
C ARG A 243 7.05 -11.83 -3.50
N THR A 244 6.55 -12.41 -2.40
CA THR A 244 5.82 -13.66 -2.38
C THR A 244 4.47 -13.49 -1.71
N ILE A 245 3.52 -14.37 -2.00
CA ILE A 245 2.28 -14.51 -1.23
C ILE A 245 2.45 -15.65 -0.27
N LYS A 246 2.28 -15.38 1.01
CA LYS A 246 2.35 -16.39 2.07
C LYS A 246 1.02 -16.53 2.81
N GLN A 247 0.86 -17.64 3.47
CA GLN A 247 -0.24 -17.92 4.41
C GLN A 247 0.37 -18.28 5.76
N ILE A 248 -0.15 -17.67 6.82
CA ILE A 248 0.25 -17.98 8.20
C ILE A 248 -0.95 -18.48 9.00
N SER A 249 -0.80 -19.60 9.69
CA SER A 249 -1.81 -20.11 10.62
C SER A 249 -1.86 -19.29 11.91
N LEU A 250 -2.94 -19.40 12.69
CA LEU A 250 -3.01 -18.78 14.02
C LEU A 250 -1.95 -19.32 15.00
N ASN A 251 -1.29 -20.43 14.67
CA ASN A 251 -0.19 -20.99 15.44
C ASN A 251 1.18 -20.47 14.98
N GLY A 252 1.27 -19.82 13.82
CA GLY A 252 2.51 -19.30 13.24
C GLY A 252 3.09 -20.15 12.11
N ASP A 253 2.42 -21.25 11.71
CA ASP A 253 2.90 -22.09 10.61
C ASP A 253 2.78 -21.33 9.26
N LEU A 254 3.86 -21.32 8.49
CA LEU A 254 3.98 -20.61 7.24
C LEU A 254 3.90 -21.53 6.02
N ASN A 255 3.14 -21.13 5.02
CA ASN A 255 3.11 -21.75 3.70
C ASN A 255 3.28 -20.69 2.61
N GLU A 256 4.05 -20.99 1.55
CA GLU A 256 4.12 -20.18 0.36
C GLU A 256 2.99 -20.53 -0.60
N ILE A 257 2.30 -19.53 -1.13
CA ILE A 257 1.16 -19.66 -2.05
C ILE A 257 1.58 -19.36 -3.49
N ALA A 258 2.38 -18.29 -3.68
CA ALA A 258 2.90 -17.89 -4.98
C ALA A 258 4.14 -17.02 -4.82
N SER A 259 5.04 -17.10 -5.81
CA SER A 259 6.21 -16.25 -6.00
C SER A 259 6.09 -15.41 -7.27
N ASN A 260 7.10 -14.62 -7.59
CA ASN A 260 7.12 -13.71 -8.73
C ASN A 260 5.96 -12.69 -8.74
N VAL A 261 5.58 -12.21 -7.56
CA VAL A 261 4.62 -11.11 -7.44
C VAL A 261 5.34 -9.80 -7.76
N GLY A 262 4.89 -9.07 -8.76
CA GLY A 262 5.61 -7.85 -9.14
C GLY A 262 5.22 -7.28 -10.50
N GLY A 263 6.14 -6.49 -11.07
CA GLY A 263 6.06 -5.96 -12.43
C GLY A 263 5.12 -4.77 -12.61
N THR A 264 4.65 -4.14 -11.52
CA THR A 264 3.77 -2.95 -11.60
C THR A 264 4.55 -1.62 -11.61
N THR A 265 5.85 -1.64 -11.28
CA THR A 265 6.77 -0.50 -11.44
C THR A 265 7.62 -0.73 -12.68
N ILE A 266 7.33 -0.04 -13.78
CA ILE A 266 8.03 -0.28 -15.05
C ILE A 266 9.26 0.62 -15.28
N GLY A 267 9.40 1.72 -14.54
CA GLY A 267 10.55 2.63 -14.64
C GLY A 267 11.80 2.08 -13.97
N ARG A 268 11.69 1.68 -12.72
CA ARG A 268 12.75 1.12 -11.87
C ARG A 268 12.35 -0.26 -11.37
N PRO A 269 13.30 -1.18 -11.09
CA PRO A 269 13.01 -2.55 -10.69
C PRO A 269 12.68 -2.69 -9.19
N TYR A 270 11.89 -1.76 -8.63
CA TYR A 270 11.43 -1.86 -7.24
C TYR A 270 10.54 -3.08 -7.03
N ILE A 271 10.65 -3.67 -5.84
CA ILE A 271 9.66 -4.64 -5.37
C ILE A 271 8.28 -3.98 -5.44
N SER A 272 7.32 -4.67 -6.02
CA SER A 272 5.98 -4.12 -6.27
C SER A 272 4.96 -5.23 -6.46
N GLY A 273 3.75 -4.85 -6.82
CA GLY A 273 2.69 -5.81 -7.10
C GLY A 273 1.79 -6.06 -5.91
N GLY A 274 0.70 -6.75 -6.16
CA GLY A 274 -0.31 -7.04 -5.18
C GLY A 274 -1.11 -8.28 -5.54
N PHE A 275 -1.96 -8.70 -4.62
CA PHE A 275 -2.83 -9.85 -4.77
C PHE A 275 -4.17 -9.64 -4.07
N HIS A 276 -5.11 -10.50 -4.40
CA HIS A 276 -6.37 -10.65 -3.68
C HIS A 276 -6.74 -12.13 -3.58
N ILE A 277 -7.38 -12.52 -2.47
CA ILE A 277 -7.84 -13.90 -2.23
C ILE A 277 -9.37 -13.94 -2.26
N ALA A 278 -9.91 -14.92 -2.97
CA ALA A 278 -11.32 -15.27 -2.94
C ALA A 278 -11.51 -16.76 -3.21
N ASN A 279 -12.33 -17.45 -2.42
CA ASN A 279 -12.63 -18.88 -2.57
C ASN A 279 -11.36 -19.74 -2.68
N GLY A 280 -10.36 -19.47 -1.84
CA GLY A 280 -9.09 -20.20 -1.84
C GLY A 280 -8.22 -20.01 -3.11
N THR A 281 -8.55 -19.04 -3.94
CA THR A 281 -7.79 -18.66 -5.14
C THR A 281 -7.14 -17.31 -4.92
N ALA A 282 -5.82 -17.22 -5.09
CA ALA A 282 -5.10 -15.96 -5.18
C ALA A 282 -5.08 -15.49 -6.65
N ALA A 283 -5.52 -14.26 -6.90
CA ALA A 283 -5.23 -13.54 -8.14
C ALA A 283 -4.16 -12.50 -7.83
N TYR A 284 -3.10 -12.41 -8.65
CA TYR A 284 -1.97 -11.54 -8.36
C TYR A 284 -1.32 -10.97 -9.62
N THR A 285 -0.56 -9.91 -9.47
CA THR A 285 0.29 -9.36 -10.51
C THR A 285 1.56 -10.22 -10.61
N HIS A 286 1.74 -10.88 -11.75
CA HIS A 286 2.89 -11.76 -12.01
C HIS A 286 3.93 -11.02 -12.84
N GLY A 287 5.08 -10.71 -12.26
CA GLY A 287 6.20 -10.05 -12.93
C GLY A 287 7.36 -10.99 -13.24
N LYS A 288 8.19 -10.62 -14.22
CA LYS A 288 9.45 -11.28 -14.58
C LYS A 288 10.51 -10.24 -14.87
N PRO A 289 11.80 -10.62 -14.85
CA PRO A 289 12.88 -9.68 -15.19
C PRO A 289 12.79 -9.11 -16.63
N ASP A 290 12.13 -9.83 -17.54
CA ASP A 290 11.97 -9.50 -18.96
C ASP A 290 10.54 -9.11 -19.36
N ARG A 291 9.59 -9.07 -18.40
CA ARG A 291 8.18 -8.71 -18.65
C ARG A 291 7.58 -7.93 -17.47
N PRO A 292 6.87 -6.82 -17.75
CA PRO A 292 5.98 -6.19 -16.77
C PRO A 292 4.88 -7.14 -16.30
N ALA A 293 4.02 -6.66 -15.40
CA ALA A 293 2.99 -7.48 -14.79
C ALA A 293 1.99 -8.07 -15.80
N ASP A 294 1.77 -9.35 -15.66
CA ASP A 294 0.63 -10.11 -16.14
C ASP A 294 -0.29 -10.48 -14.98
N VAL A 295 -1.46 -11.03 -15.27
CA VAL A 295 -2.35 -11.59 -14.24
C VAL A 295 -2.01 -13.05 -14.02
N GLY A 296 -1.59 -13.37 -12.81
CA GLY A 296 -1.38 -14.74 -12.32
C GLY A 296 -2.51 -15.19 -11.40
N ILE A 297 -2.73 -16.49 -11.32
CA ILE A 297 -3.57 -17.13 -10.30
C ILE A 297 -2.80 -18.25 -9.61
N ALA A 298 -3.08 -18.45 -8.31
CA ALA A 298 -2.62 -19.60 -7.54
C ALA A 298 -3.80 -20.29 -6.87
N ILE A 299 -3.90 -21.59 -7.05
CA ILE A 299 -4.94 -22.45 -6.48
C ILE A 299 -4.26 -23.67 -5.88
N LYS A 300 -4.37 -23.85 -4.55
CA LYS A 300 -3.76 -24.99 -3.83
C LYS A 300 -2.27 -25.18 -4.18
N GLY A 301 -1.50 -24.09 -4.20
CA GLY A 301 -0.07 -24.08 -4.51
C GLY A 301 0.30 -24.28 -5.98
N LYS A 302 -0.67 -24.38 -6.88
CA LYS A 302 -0.43 -24.42 -8.34
C LYS A 302 -0.66 -23.05 -8.94
N THR A 303 0.34 -22.51 -9.61
CA THR A 303 0.31 -21.19 -10.25
C THR A 303 0.06 -21.29 -11.77
N LYS A 304 -0.64 -20.30 -12.32
CA LYS A 304 -0.85 -20.16 -13.77
C LYS A 304 -0.92 -18.68 -14.12
N VAL A 305 -0.19 -18.28 -15.16
CA VAL A 305 -0.31 -16.94 -15.77
C VAL A 305 -1.46 -16.96 -16.76
N LEU A 306 -2.36 -15.98 -16.68
CA LEU A 306 -3.59 -15.91 -17.46
C LEU A 306 -3.49 -14.98 -18.67
N THR A 307 -2.59 -14.00 -18.64
CA THR A 307 -2.49 -12.95 -19.65
C THR A 307 -1.08 -12.88 -20.25
N GLN A 308 -0.95 -12.17 -21.36
CA GLN A 308 0.29 -11.82 -22.03
C GLN A 308 0.16 -10.38 -22.52
N LEU A 309 0.02 -9.44 -21.58
CA LEU A 309 -0.39 -8.07 -21.85
C LEU A 309 0.66 -7.23 -22.59
N ASN A 310 1.92 -7.66 -22.60
CA ASN A 310 3.03 -6.87 -23.15
C ASN A 310 3.71 -7.52 -24.37
N GLU A 311 3.17 -8.60 -24.90
CA GLU A 311 3.79 -9.33 -26.04
C GLU A 311 3.68 -8.57 -27.36
N ASP A 312 2.69 -7.73 -27.55
CA ASP A 312 2.54 -6.84 -28.69
C ASP A 312 3.71 -5.84 -28.84
N ILE A 313 4.33 -5.44 -27.72
CA ILE A 313 5.47 -4.53 -27.69
C ILE A 313 6.78 -5.29 -27.49
N LEU A 314 6.86 -6.13 -26.45
CA LEU A 314 8.10 -6.77 -26.00
C LEU A 314 8.41 -8.09 -26.71
N GLY A 315 7.41 -8.77 -27.26
CA GLY A 315 7.59 -10.03 -28.00
C GLY A 315 8.50 -9.89 -29.23
N TYR A 316 8.60 -8.68 -29.81
CA TYR A 316 9.44 -8.37 -30.96
C TYR A 316 10.76 -7.66 -30.57
N ARG A 317 11.05 -7.52 -29.27
CA ARG A 317 12.25 -6.83 -28.77
C ARG A 317 13.25 -7.83 -28.22
N LYS A 318 14.51 -7.61 -28.51
CA LYS A 318 15.61 -8.33 -27.89
C LYS A 318 16.05 -7.55 -26.65
N LEU A 319 15.73 -8.09 -25.49
CA LEU A 319 16.05 -7.47 -24.20
C LEU A 319 17.43 -7.90 -23.69
N GLY A 320 18.01 -7.10 -22.82
CA GLY A 320 19.17 -7.44 -22.04
C GLY A 320 18.84 -8.51 -20.99
N LYS A 321 19.78 -9.41 -20.72
CA LYS A 321 19.61 -10.46 -19.72
C LYS A 321 19.91 -9.89 -18.35
N VAL A 322 18.98 -10.06 -17.41
CA VAL A 322 19.18 -9.78 -15.97
C VAL A 322 19.90 -10.96 -15.35
N ASN A 323 20.98 -10.69 -14.65
CA ASN A 323 21.81 -11.69 -13.95
C ASN A 323 21.94 -11.25 -12.49
N GLU A 324 21.87 -12.20 -11.59
CA GLU A 324 22.07 -12.02 -10.15
C GLU A 324 23.56 -12.03 -9.82
N ILE A 325 23.94 -11.27 -8.79
CA ILE A 325 25.28 -11.27 -8.21
C ILE A 325 25.18 -11.06 -6.70
N ILE A 326 25.95 -11.84 -5.97
CA ILE A 326 26.10 -11.72 -4.53
C ILE A 326 27.59 -11.47 -4.26
N TYR A 327 27.90 -10.48 -3.43
CA TYR A 327 29.26 -10.14 -3.08
C TYR A 327 29.33 -9.57 -1.66
N ASN A 328 30.50 -9.59 -1.06
CA ASN A 328 30.69 -9.10 0.29
C ASN A 328 31.11 -7.64 0.31
N SER A 329 30.52 -6.87 1.21
CA SER A 329 30.93 -5.49 1.50
C SER A 329 32.38 -5.45 1.95
N SER A 330 33.17 -4.55 1.38
CA SER A 330 34.59 -4.34 1.78
C SER A 330 34.71 -3.70 3.17
N PHE A 331 33.63 -3.18 3.73
CA PHE A 331 33.67 -2.49 5.02
C PHE A 331 33.47 -3.46 6.19
N ASP A 332 32.44 -4.33 6.14
CA ASP A 332 32.01 -5.18 7.24
C ASP A 332 31.85 -6.66 6.85
N ASN A 333 32.15 -7.00 5.60
CA ASN A 333 32.03 -8.33 5.04
C ASN A 333 30.58 -8.86 4.98
N GLU A 334 29.57 -7.96 5.12
CA GLU A 334 28.17 -8.31 4.98
C GLU A 334 27.84 -8.64 3.52
N GLU A 335 26.95 -9.59 3.32
CA GLU A 335 26.53 -10.00 1.98
C GLU A 335 25.65 -8.93 1.32
N ILE A 336 26.06 -8.44 0.17
CA ILE A 336 25.32 -7.49 -0.65
C ILE A 336 24.73 -8.23 -1.85
N HIS A 337 23.45 -8.02 -2.10
CA HIS A 337 22.69 -8.67 -3.15
C HIS A 337 22.36 -7.67 -4.26
N GLY A 338 22.72 -8.00 -5.49
CA GLY A 338 22.51 -7.12 -6.63
C GLY A 338 22.27 -7.88 -7.93
N TRP A 339 22.08 -7.12 -8.97
CA TRP A 339 21.81 -7.62 -10.32
C TRP A 339 22.54 -6.76 -11.35
N TYR A 340 22.82 -7.35 -12.50
CA TYR A 340 23.32 -6.61 -13.64
C TYR A 340 22.61 -7.04 -14.92
N ILE A 341 22.36 -6.06 -15.80
CA ILE A 341 21.75 -6.29 -17.11
C ILE A 341 22.84 -6.17 -18.15
N THR A 342 23.01 -7.23 -18.97
CA THR A 342 23.91 -7.21 -20.11
C THR A 342 23.22 -6.69 -21.37
N PRO A 343 23.93 -6.06 -22.32
CA PRO A 343 23.36 -5.68 -23.60
C PRO A 343 22.70 -6.86 -24.34
N PRO A 344 21.69 -6.64 -25.19
CA PRO A 344 20.97 -7.70 -25.90
C PRO A 344 21.84 -8.63 -26.75
N ASN A 345 23.01 -8.16 -27.21
CA ASN A 345 23.99 -8.93 -27.98
C ASN A 345 25.32 -9.01 -27.22
N PHE A 346 25.26 -9.29 -25.94
CA PHE A 346 26.44 -9.34 -25.07
C PHE A 346 27.48 -10.35 -25.56
N ASP A 347 28.72 -9.88 -25.67
CA ASP A 347 29.89 -10.69 -26.01
C ASP A 347 30.87 -10.64 -24.83
N PRO A 348 31.07 -11.74 -24.11
CA PRO A 348 31.90 -11.75 -22.91
C PRO A 348 33.42 -11.48 -23.20
N SER A 349 33.82 -11.50 -24.45
CA SER A 349 35.22 -11.15 -24.86
C SER A 349 35.43 -9.63 -24.96
N LYS A 350 34.40 -8.82 -24.91
CA LYS A 350 34.44 -7.37 -25.03
C LYS A 350 34.32 -6.68 -23.67
N LYS A 351 34.87 -5.48 -23.59
CA LYS A 351 34.64 -4.56 -22.48
C LYS A 351 33.45 -3.63 -22.78
N TYR A 352 32.65 -3.39 -21.79
CA TYR A 352 31.46 -2.51 -21.88
C TYR A 352 31.55 -1.41 -20.83
N PRO A 353 31.07 -0.19 -21.11
CA PRO A 353 30.90 0.81 -20.08
C PRO A 353 29.84 0.35 -19.08
N LEU A 354 30.02 0.72 -17.82
CA LEU A 354 29.14 0.38 -16.72
C LEU A 354 28.32 1.59 -16.27
N ILE A 355 27.03 1.38 -16.04
CA ILE A 355 26.16 2.30 -15.30
C ILE A 355 25.85 1.64 -13.95
N LEU A 356 26.09 2.37 -12.85
CA LEU A 356 25.61 2.01 -11.53
C LEU A 356 24.31 2.75 -11.27
N GLU A 357 23.25 2.01 -11.01
CA GLU A 357 21.94 2.53 -10.61
C GLU A 357 21.75 2.32 -9.10
N ILE A 358 21.42 3.38 -8.38
CA ILE A 358 21.26 3.37 -6.92
C ILE A 358 19.85 3.80 -6.58
N HIS A 359 19.11 2.97 -5.84
CA HIS A 359 17.75 3.32 -5.43
C HIS A 359 17.73 4.37 -4.30
N GLY A 360 16.62 5.10 -4.17
CA GLY A 360 16.36 5.99 -3.05
C GLY A 360 15.72 5.27 -1.86
N GLY A 361 15.47 6.04 -0.81
CA GLY A 361 14.80 5.52 0.38
C GLY A 361 15.43 6.03 1.67
N PRO A 362 16.32 5.32 2.38
CA PRO A 362 17.00 4.06 2.00
C PRO A 362 16.14 2.78 2.11
N HIS A 363 15.07 2.79 2.92
CA HIS A 363 14.23 1.64 3.25
C HIS A 363 13.29 1.24 2.09
N LEU A 364 13.87 0.97 0.93
CA LEU A 364 13.25 0.37 -0.25
C LEU A 364 14.14 -0.78 -0.73
N ALA A 365 13.69 -1.56 -1.70
CA ALA A 365 14.49 -2.59 -2.31
C ALA A 365 14.23 -2.71 -3.81
N TYR A 366 15.30 -2.97 -4.57
CA TYR A 366 15.25 -3.48 -5.93
C TYR A 366 15.15 -5.00 -5.93
N GLY A 367 14.75 -5.56 -7.06
CA GLY A 367 14.71 -6.99 -7.28
C GLY A 367 14.87 -7.35 -8.75
N PRO A 368 14.77 -8.65 -9.10
CA PRO A 368 14.84 -9.12 -10.48
C PRO A 368 13.56 -8.81 -11.24
N HIS A 369 13.15 -7.56 -11.24
CA HIS A 369 11.93 -7.08 -11.87
C HIS A 369 12.20 -6.36 -13.19
N PHE A 370 11.22 -6.32 -14.09
CA PHE A 370 11.33 -5.58 -15.33
C PHE A 370 11.51 -4.09 -15.08
N SER A 371 12.47 -3.49 -15.79
CA SER A 371 12.68 -2.05 -15.81
C SER A 371 12.92 -1.58 -17.24
N ALA A 372 12.00 -0.81 -17.77
CA ALA A 372 12.12 -0.26 -19.13
C ALA A 372 13.33 0.66 -19.27
N GLU A 373 13.60 1.47 -18.24
CA GLU A 373 14.73 2.40 -18.26
C GLU A 373 16.08 1.67 -18.26
N LEU A 374 16.26 0.68 -17.39
CA LEU A 374 17.49 -0.08 -17.34
C LEU A 374 17.67 -0.93 -18.60
N GLN A 375 16.59 -1.47 -19.18
CA GLN A 375 16.62 -2.17 -20.46
C GLN A 375 17.03 -1.24 -21.63
N MET A 376 16.58 0.03 -21.65
CA MET A 376 17.01 1.01 -22.65
C MET A 376 18.49 1.35 -22.51
N MET A 377 19.01 1.49 -21.29
CA MET A 377 20.44 1.69 -21.02
C MET A 377 21.26 0.50 -21.51
N ALA A 378 20.82 -0.73 -21.19
CA ALA A 378 21.48 -1.95 -21.68
C ALA A 378 21.43 -2.08 -23.21
N ALA A 379 20.30 -1.75 -23.85
CA ALA A 379 20.18 -1.75 -25.31
C ALA A 379 21.10 -0.70 -25.97
N SER A 380 21.46 0.34 -25.26
CA SER A 380 22.44 1.36 -25.71
C SER A 380 23.90 0.93 -25.55
N GLY A 381 24.15 -0.31 -25.13
CA GLY A 381 25.49 -0.90 -25.08
C GLY A 381 26.19 -0.80 -23.71
N TYR A 382 25.45 -0.50 -22.64
CA TYR A 382 25.98 -0.48 -21.29
C TYR A 382 25.70 -1.79 -20.56
N ILE A 383 26.57 -2.18 -19.63
CA ILE A 383 26.20 -3.06 -18.54
C ILE A 383 25.55 -2.15 -17.47
N VAL A 384 24.36 -2.50 -17.00
CA VAL A 384 23.68 -1.74 -15.95
C VAL A 384 23.68 -2.59 -14.69
N PHE A 385 24.35 -2.11 -13.65
CA PHE A 385 24.45 -2.76 -12.35
C PHE A 385 23.60 -2.02 -11.32
N TYR A 386 22.89 -2.77 -10.48
CA TYR A 386 22.13 -2.24 -9.37
C TYR A 386 22.11 -3.25 -8.22
N ASP A 387 22.02 -2.76 -6.99
CA ASP A 387 22.06 -3.58 -5.79
C ASP A 387 21.16 -3.04 -4.69
N ASN A 388 21.04 -3.80 -3.60
CA ASN A 388 20.45 -3.40 -2.34
C ASN A 388 21.58 -3.19 -1.33
N TYR A 389 21.95 -1.94 -1.12
CA TYR A 389 22.97 -1.54 -0.15
C TYR A 389 22.42 -1.56 1.28
N ARG A 390 23.30 -1.48 2.27
CA ARG A 390 22.95 -1.44 3.71
C ARG A 390 21.85 -0.42 4.00
N GLY A 391 20.81 -0.86 4.74
CA GLY A 391 19.60 -0.08 5.02
C GLY A 391 18.47 -0.28 4.01
N SER A 392 18.66 -1.10 2.97
CA SER A 392 17.56 -1.53 2.11
C SER A 392 16.60 -2.45 2.87
N SER A 393 15.29 -2.38 2.57
CA SER A 393 14.30 -3.36 3.07
C SER A 393 14.48 -4.73 2.39
N SER A 394 13.74 -5.74 2.83
CA SER A 394 13.75 -7.10 2.27
C SER A 394 14.95 -7.98 2.69
N TYR A 395 15.70 -7.55 3.70
CA TYR A 395 16.89 -8.27 4.22
C TYR A 395 16.89 -8.41 5.74
N GLY A 396 15.81 -8.01 6.41
CA GLY A 396 15.69 -8.03 7.86
C GLY A 396 16.15 -6.75 8.55
N GLU A 397 15.95 -6.73 9.87
CA GLU A 397 16.19 -5.53 10.69
C GLU A 397 17.68 -5.20 10.84
N ASP A 398 18.55 -6.22 10.85
CA ASP A 398 19.98 -6.04 11.07
C ASP A 398 20.73 -5.50 9.83
N PHE A 399 20.16 -5.67 8.62
CA PHE A 399 20.70 -5.17 7.38
C PHE A 399 20.43 -3.68 7.19
#